data_f98a15b0803df30436b19ab08bf02d39
#
_entry.id   f98a15b0803df30436b19ab08bf02d39
#
_cell.length_a   1.000
_cell.length_b   1.000
_cell.length_c   1.000
_cell.angle_alpha   90.00
_cell.angle_beta   90.00
_cell.angle_gamma   90.00
#
_symmetry.space_group_name_H-M   'P 1'
#
loop_
_entity.id
_entity.type
_entity.pdbx_description
1 polymer ?
#
loop_
_entity_poly.entity_id
_entity_poly.type
_entity_poly.pdbx_seq_one_letter_code
_entity_poly.pdbx_strand_id
1 'polypeptide(L)'
;MIRVLFVCHGNICRSTLAESVFTYKVKELGLGEQFIIDSFATSTEEIGNPPHRGTVKKLREVGIPLIPHRAKQITWADYNKFDYIIGMDTANIRNLNRMLRNDPEGKIYKFLTFAGTGRDIADPWYTGNFDETYEDVMEGCDGFLKYLTEQGEIYR
;
A
#
# COMPACT_ATOMS: atom_id res chain seq x y z
N MET A 1 0.03 18.34 1.13
CA MET A 1 0.22 17.13 0.32
C MET A 1 0.59 15.97 1.22
N ILE A 2 -0.18 14.91 1.15
CA ILE A 2 0.06 13.69 1.95
C ILE A 2 0.72 12.65 1.05
N ARG A 3 1.90 12.20 1.41
CA ARG A 3 2.72 11.31 0.58
C ARG A 3 2.67 9.90 1.17
N VAL A 4 2.07 8.97 0.44
CA VAL A 4 1.78 7.61 0.91
C VAL A 4 2.51 6.59 0.05
N LEU A 5 3.22 5.67 0.68
CA LEU A 5 3.89 4.56 0.01
C LEU A 5 3.36 3.24 0.53
N PHE A 6 2.84 2.41 -0.35
CA PHE A 6 2.46 1.04 -0.02
C PHE A 6 3.61 0.09 -0.35
N VAL A 7 3.91 -0.84 0.54
CA VAL A 7 5.07 -1.73 0.40
C VAL A 7 4.65 -3.17 0.66
N CYS A 8 5.10 -4.06 -0.22
CA CYS A 8 5.02 -5.49 0.02
C CYS A 8 6.32 -6.16 -0.44
N HIS A 9 6.40 -7.48 -0.37
CA HIS A 9 7.64 -8.18 -0.70
C HIS A 9 8.09 -7.93 -2.14
N GLY A 10 7.23 -8.22 -3.12
CA GLY A 10 7.58 -8.17 -4.55
C GLY A 10 7.14 -6.92 -5.30
N ASN A 11 6.23 -6.14 -4.74
CA ASN A 11 5.64 -4.96 -5.40
C ASN A 11 4.92 -5.29 -6.72
N ILE A 12 4.26 -6.43 -6.78
CA ILE A 12 3.44 -6.81 -7.95
C ILE A 12 2.02 -7.22 -7.58
N CYS A 13 1.75 -7.60 -6.34
CA CYS A 13 0.42 -8.05 -5.90
C CYS A 13 -0.24 -7.07 -4.93
N ARG A 14 0.09 -7.16 -3.63
CA ARG A 14 -0.61 -6.43 -2.56
C ARG A 14 -0.42 -4.92 -2.63
N SER A 15 0.81 -4.47 -2.78
CA SER A 15 1.11 -3.03 -2.78
C SER A 15 0.58 -2.33 -4.03
N THR A 16 0.62 -2.99 -5.19
CA THR A 16 0.06 -2.43 -6.42
C THR A 16 -1.46 -2.38 -6.37
N LEU A 17 -2.10 -3.39 -5.77
CA LEU A 17 -3.53 -3.37 -5.55
C LEU A 17 -3.93 -2.22 -4.62
N ALA A 18 -3.21 -2.06 -3.51
CA ALA A 18 -3.47 -0.98 -2.55
C ALA A 18 -3.28 0.40 -3.20
N GLU A 19 -2.24 0.58 -3.99
CA GLU A 19 -1.99 1.83 -4.70
C GLU A 19 -3.17 2.21 -5.60
N SER A 20 -3.65 1.27 -6.41
CA SER A 20 -4.75 1.52 -7.33
C SER A 20 -6.06 1.76 -6.59
N VAL A 21 -6.37 0.94 -5.58
CA VAL A 21 -7.61 1.08 -4.80
C VAL A 21 -7.63 2.40 -4.03
N PHE A 22 -6.55 2.73 -3.33
CA PHE A 22 -6.50 3.96 -2.54
C PHE A 22 -6.56 5.20 -3.44
N THR A 23 -5.86 5.18 -4.57
CA THR A 23 -5.91 6.26 -5.56
C THR A 23 -7.34 6.49 -6.04
N TYR A 24 -8.06 5.41 -6.34
CA TYR A 24 -9.45 5.49 -6.77
C TYR A 24 -10.34 6.09 -5.68
N LYS A 25 -10.19 5.62 -4.44
CA LYS A 25 -11.00 6.10 -3.30
C LYS A 25 -10.82 7.59 -3.03
N VAL A 26 -9.58 8.08 -3.02
CA VAL A 26 -9.34 9.51 -2.76
C VAL A 26 -9.86 10.39 -3.90
N LYS A 27 -9.79 9.91 -5.15
CA LYS A 27 -10.37 10.62 -6.29
C LYS A 27 -11.89 10.69 -6.19
N GLU A 28 -12.55 9.61 -5.80
CA GLU A 28 -14.00 9.57 -5.59
C GLU A 28 -14.44 10.55 -4.51
N LEU A 29 -13.59 10.83 -3.53
CA LEU A 29 -13.86 11.79 -2.47
C LEU A 29 -13.50 13.23 -2.85
N GLY A 30 -12.97 13.45 -4.06
CA GLY A 30 -12.51 14.78 -4.48
C GLY A 30 -11.19 15.20 -3.84
N LEU A 31 -10.42 14.25 -3.30
CA LEU A 31 -9.18 14.50 -2.55
C LEU A 31 -7.91 14.14 -3.33
N GLY A 32 -8.04 13.72 -4.59
CA GLY A 32 -6.90 13.20 -5.36
C GLY A 32 -5.69 14.13 -5.42
N GLU A 33 -5.92 15.43 -5.50
CA GLU A 33 -4.83 16.42 -5.58
C GLU A 33 -4.08 16.61 -4.25
N GLN A 34 -4.63 16.11 -3.16
CA GLN A 34 -4.01 16.22 -1.83
C GLN A 34 -3.03 15.09 -1.55
N PHE A 35 -2.92 14.11 -2.45
CA PHE A 35 -2.11 12.91 -2.22
C PHE A 35 -1.06 12.71 -3.30
N ILE A 36 0.10 12.20 -2.88
CA ILE A 36 1.07 11.52 -3.74
C ILE A 36 1.09 10.07 -3.27
N ILE A 37 0.80 9.13 -4.17
CA ILE A 37 0.64 7.71 -3.83
C ILE A 37 1.55 6.89 -4.74
N ASP A 38 2.33 5.98 -4.15
CA ASP A 38 3.23 5.09 -4.89
C ASP A 38 3.31 3.75 -4.17
N SER A 39 4.02 2.79 -4.76
CA SER A 39 4.26 1.49 -4.15
C SER A 39 5.65 0.98 -4.50
N PHE A 40 6.31 0.31 -3.54
CA PHE A 40 7.65 -0.26 -3.72
C PHE A 40 7.71 -1.66 -3.09
N ALA A 41 8.83 -2.34 -3.31
CA ALA A 41 9.12 -3.67 -2.78
C ALA A 41 10.19 -3.59 -1.69
N THR A 42 10.16 -4.57 -0.77
CA THR A 42 11.29 -4.79 0.12
C THR A 42 12.36 -5.66 -0.55
N SER A 43 12.00 -6.49 -1.53
CA SER A 43 12.92 -7.39 -2.22
C SER A 43 13.31 -6.89 -3.61
N THR A 44 14.27 -7.58 -4.23
CA THR A 44 14.69 -7.32 -5.61
C THR A 44 14.14 -8.35 -6.60
N GLU A 45 13.32 -9.30 -6.13
CA GLU A 45 12.91 -10.46 -6.93
C GLU A 45 12.14 -10.11 -8.20
N GLU A 46 11.34 -9.03 -8.15
CA GLU A 46 10.43 -8.67 -9.23
C GLU A 46 10.74 -7.31 -9.85
N ILE A 47 11.91 -6.73 -9.58
CA ILE A 47 12.26 -5.39 -10.10
C ILE A 47 12.01 -5.30 -11.60
N GLY A 48 11.29 -4.26 -12.02
CA GLY A 48 10.95 -3.99 -13.41
C GLY A 48 9.70 -4.69 -13.92
N ASN A 49 9.13 -5.62 -13.14
CA ASN A 49 7.93 -6.34 -13.56
C ASN A 49 6.66 -5.51 -13.33
N PRO A 50 5.65 -5.67 -14.20
CA PRO A 50 4.36 -4.99 -14.02
C PRO A 50 3.54 -5.67 -12.93
N PRO A 51 2.40 -5.06 -12.52
CA PRO A 51 1.48 -5.71 -11.58
C PRO A 51 1.09 -7.11 -12.03
N HIS A 52 0.96 -8.02 -11.06
CA HIS A 52 0.60 -9.40 -11.31
C HIS A 52 -0.77 -9.48 -12.00
N ARG A 53 -0.94 -10.48 -12.88
CA ARG A 53 -2.19 -10.68 -13.62
C ARG A 53 -3.42 -10.79 -12.71
N GLY A 54 -3.26 -11.35 -11.50
CA GLY A 54 -4.34 -11.46 -10.53
C GLY A 54 -4.78 -10.10 -9.99
N THR A 55 -3.84 -9.18 -9.77
CA THR A 55 -4.14 -7.78 -9.40
C THR A 55 -4.89 -7.10 -10.54
N VAL A 56 -4.41 -7.23 -11.77
CA VAL A 56 -5.04 -6.63 -12.95
C VAL A 56 -6.47 -7.15 -13.12
N LYS A 57 -6.64 -8.47 -13.03
CA LYS A 57 -7.95 -9.11 -13.16
C LYS A 57 -8.92 -8.63 -12.09
N LYS A 58 -8.45 -8.56 -10.83
CA LYS A 58 -9.29 -8.13 -9.72
C LYS A 58 -9.75 -6.69 -9.86
N LEU A 59 -8.83 -5.80 -10.22
CA LEU A 59 -9.18 -4.39 -10.45
C LEU A 59 -10.21 -4.24 -11.57
N ARG A 60 -10.05 -5.02 -12.65
CA ARG A 60 -11.02 -5.02 -13.75
C ARG A 60 -12.40 -5.49 -13.27
N GLU A 61 -12.46 -6.55 -12.48
CA GLU A 61 -13.71 -7.10 -11.94
C GLU A 61 -14.47 -6.07 -11.10
N VAL A 62 -13.76 -5.27 -10.31
CA VAL A 62 -14.38 -4.29 -9.40
C VAL A 62 -14.50 -2.89 -10.01
N GLY A 63 -14.05 -2.71 -11.26
CA GLY A 63 -14.19 -1.44 -11.97
C GLY A 63 -13.26 -0.34 -11.51
N ILE A 64 -12.11 -0.68 -10.93
CA ILE A 64 -11.10 0.29 -10.50
C ILE A 64 -9.97 0.33 -11.52
N PRO A 65 -9.62 1.51 -12.07
CA PRO A 65 -8.53 1.63 -13.02
C PRO A 65 -7.19 1.23 -12.40
N LEU A 66 -6.43 0.40 -13.12
CA LEU A 66 -5.07 0.04 -12.73
C LEU A 66 -4.16 1.25 -12.89
N ILE A 67 -3.38 1.54 -11.85
CA ILE A 67 -2.29 2.51 -11.97
C ILE A 67 -1.08 1.77 -12.58
N PRO A 68 -0.61 2.17 -13.77
CA PRO A 68 0.57 1.55 -14.38
C PRO A 68 1.77 1.63 -13.45
N HIS A 69 2.48 0.51 -13.29
CA HIS A 69 3.57 0.44 -12.33
C HIS A 69 4.60 -0.60 -12.78
N ARG A 70 5.86 -0.39 -12.38
CA ARG A 70 6.94 -1.35 -12.49
C ARG A 70 7.55 -1.52 -11.11
N ALA A 71 7.75 -2.76 -10.67
CA ALA A 71 8.28 -3.05 -9.35
C ALA A 71 9.64 -2.36 -9.13
N LYS A 72 9.79 -1.73 -7.97
CA LYS A 72 10.99 -1.01 -7.57
C LYS A 72 11.25 -1.27 -6.09
N GLN A 73 12.52 -1.51 -5.73
CA GLN A 73 12.87 -1.71 -4.34
C GLN A 73 12.97 -0.38 -3.59
N ILE A 74 12.43 -0.33 -2.37
CA ILE A 74 12.59 0.82 -1.48
C ILE A 74 14.05 0.92 -1.02
N THR A 75 14.53 2.16 -0.86
CA THR A 75 15.87 2.44 -0.34
C THR A 75 15.77 3.48 0.78
N TRP A 76 16.88 3.64 1.52
CA TRP A 76 16.93 4.69 2.55
C TRP A 76 16.68 6.08 1.97
N ALA A 77 17.14 6.33 0.72
CA ALA A 77 16.91 7.61 0.05
C ALA A 77 15.41 7.93 -0.14
N ASP A 78 14.55 6.91 -0.15
CA ASP A 78 13.10 7.10 -0.31
C ASP A 78 12.42 7.53 1.00
N TYR A 79 13.06 7.30 2.15
CA TYR A 79 12.43 7.51 3.46
C TYR A 79 11.86 8.91 3.63
N ASN A 80 12.60 9.94 3.24
CA ASN A 80 12.16 11.33 3.39
C ASN A 80 11.16 11.79 2.32
N LYS A 81 10.90 10.96 1.32
CA LYS A 81 9.96 11.28 0.25
C LYS A 81 8.52 10.97 0.61
N PHE A 82 8.28 10.24 1.70
CA PHE A 82 6.95 9.80 2.09
C PHE A 82 6.66 10.13 3.54
N ASP A 83 5.38 10.38 3.84
CA ASP A 83 4.89 10.63 5.20
C ASP A 83 4.41 9.35 5.85
N TYR A 84 3.87 8.43 5.06
CA TYR A 84 3.38 7.12 5.50
C TYR A 84 4.00 6.03 4.64
N ILE A 85 4.63 5.07 5.30
CA ILE A 85 5.22 3.89 4.64
C ILE A 85 4.49 2.68 5.20
N ILE A 86 3.63 2.07 4.37
CA ILE A 86 2.63 1.11 4.83
C ILE A 86 2.94 -0.27 4.28
N GLY A 87 3.31 -1.19 5.18
CA GLY A 87 3.54 -2.61 4.84
C GLY A 87 2.28 -3.43 5.02
N MET A 88 2.24 -4.60 4.39
CA MET A 88 1.06 -5.45 4.35
C MET A 88 1.05 -6.52 5.44
N ASP A 89 2.22 -6.95 5.89
CA ASP A 89 2.35 -8.01 6.88
C ASP A 89 3.54 -7.76 7.82
N THR A 90 3.65 -8.60 8.84
CA THR A 90 4.72 -8.50 9.84
C THR A 90 6.11 -8.62 9.21
N ALA A 91 6.27 -9.47 8.20
CA ALA A 91 7.55 -9.62 7.52
C ALA A 91 7.93 -8.35 6.76
N ASN A 92 6.97 -7.68 6.11
CA ASN A 92 7.21 -6.39 5.48
C ASN A 92 7.69 -5.35 6.50
N ILE A 93 7.03 -5.28 7.67
CA ILE A 93 7.39 -4.33 8.72
C ILE A 93 8.80 -4.58 9.24
N ARG A 94 9.15 -5.84 9.49
CA ARG A 94 10.48 -6.22 9.94
C ARG A 94 11.56 -5.81 8.92
N ASN A 95 11.33 -6.10 7.65
CA ASN A 95 12.27 -5.75 6.58
C ASN A 95 12.38 -4.24 6.39
N LEU A 96 11.26 -3.52 6.47
CA LEU A 96 11.26 -2.06 6.38
C LEU A 96 12.07 -1.43 7.53
N ASN A 97 11.88 -1.89 8.74
CA ASN A 97 12.67 -1.39 9.89
C ASN A 97 14.16 -1.63 9.68
N ARG A 98 14.54 -2.81 9.19
CA ARG A 98 15.94 -3.12 8.90
C ARG A 98 16.52 -2.22 7.80
N MET A 99 15.75 -1.98 6.74
CA MET A 99 16.20 -1.19 5.58
C MET A 99 16.18 0.31 5.84
N LEU A 100 15.32 0.79 6.74
CA LEU A 100 15.07 2.20 6.99
C LEU A 100 15.54 2.65 8.38
N ARG A 101 16.64 2.08 8.87
CA ARG A 101 17.37 2.49 10.09
C ARG A 101 16.48 2.51 11.33
N ASN A 102 15.60 1.49 11.46
CA ASN A 102 14.65 1.36 12.57
C ASN A 102 13.64 2.52 12.66
N ASP A 103 13.29 3.11 11.52
CA ASP A 103 12.21 4.10 11.41
C ASP A 103 12.37 5.28 12.39
N PRO A 104 13.40 6.12 12.22
CA PRO A 104 13.68 7.18 13.19
C PRO A 104 12.55 8.20 13.34
N GLU A 105 11.69 8.38 12.33
CA GLU A 105 10.61 9.37 12.39
C GLU A 105 9.22 8.76 12.58
N GLY A 106 9.12 7.44 12.80
CA GLY A 106 7.83 6.79 13.07
C GLY A 106 6.87 6.79 11.89
N LYS A 107 7.36 6.50 10.68
CA LYS A 107 6.55 6.53 9.45
C LYS A 107 6.03 5.16 9.01
N ILE A 108 6.53 4.08 9.59
CA ILE A 108 6.21 2.72 9.16
C ILE A 108 4.98 2.22 9.91
N TYR A 109 3.98 1.76 9.15
CA TYR A 109 2.74 1.22 9.69
C TYR A 109 2.40 -0.10 9.00
N LYS A 110 1.74 -1.02 9.72
CA LYS A 110 1.10 -2.17 9.10
C LYS A 110 -0.33 -1.77 8.72
N PHE A 111 -0.73 -2.06 7.48
CA PHE A 111 -1.92 -1.48 6.86
C PHE A 111 -3.20 -1.69 7.68
N LEU A 112 -3.44 -2.93 8.11
CA LEU A 112 -4.67 -3.24 8.84
C LEU A 112 -4.70 -2.70 10.28
N THR A 113 -3.59 -2.16 10.78
CA THR A 113 -3.60 -1.44 12.05
C THR A 113 -4.57 -0.26 12.02
N PHE A 114 -4.69 0.39 10.86
CA PHE A 114 -5.66 1.48 10.69
C PHE A 114 -7.12 1.01 10.78
N ALA A 115 -7.36 -0.28 10.54
CA ALA A 115 -8.69 -0.88 10.67
C ALA A 115 -8.95 -1.44 12.07
N GLY A 116 -8.03 -1.22 13.03
CA GLY A 116 -8.17 -1.66 14.40
C GLY A 116 -7.77 -3.10 14.66
N THR A 117 -7.04 -3.73 13.76
CA THR A 117 -6.59 -5.12 13.90
C THR A 117 -5.08 -5.23 13.67
N GLY A 118 -4.46 -6.19 14.34
CA GLY A 118 -3.03 -6.48 14.16
C GLY A 118 -2.74 -7.55 13.12
N ARG A 119 -3.76 -8.05 12.40
CA ARG A 119 -3.56 -9.15 11.46
C ARG A 119 -2.87 -8.72 10.17
N ASP A 120 -2.24 -9.68 9.50
CA ASP A 120 -1.57 -9.49 8.24
C ASP A 120 -2.54 -9.61 7.06
N ILE A 121 -2.19 -8.96 5.95
CA ILE A 121 -2.84 -9.24 4.66
C ILE A 121 -2.08 -10.39 4.02
N ALA A 122 -2.77 -11.51 3.79
CA ALA A 122 -2.16 -12.70 3.20
C ALA A 122 -1.63 -12.41 1.78
N ASP A 123 -0.50 -13.01 1.44
CA ASP A 123 0.11 -12.82 0.13
C ASP A 123 -0.58 -13.70 -0.92
N PRO A 124 -1.28 -13.12 -1.90
CA PRO A 124 -2.02 -13.88 -2.91
C PRO A 124 -1.10 -14.64 -3.87
N TRP A 125 0.18 -14.34 -3.90
CA TRP A 125 1.16 -15.16 -4.62
C TRP A 125 1.13 -16.61 -4.13
N TYR A 126 0.95 -16.81 -2.79
CA TYR A 126 0.91 -18.13 -2.18
C TYR A 126 -0.51 -18.68 -2.07
N THR A 127 -1.50 -17.84 -1.72
CA THR A 127 -2.88 -18.30 -1.52
C THR A 127 -3.66 -18.42 -2.82
N GLY A 128 -3.28 -17.65 -3.84
CA GLY A 128 -4.07 -17.53 -5.07
C GLY A 128 -5.40 -16.77 -4.88
N ASN A 129 -5.66 -16.26 -3.67
CA ASN A 129 -6.96 -15.66 -3.33
C ASN A 129 -6.91 -14.13 -3.38
N PHE A 130 -7.09 -13.57 -4.57
CA PHE A 130 -7.12 -12.11 -4.77
C PHE A 130 -8.42 -11.48 -4.25
N ASP A 131 -9.48 -12.24 -4.07
CA ASP A 131 -10.72 -11.73 -3.48
C ASP A 131 -10.50 -11.34 -2.01
N GLU A 132 -9.87 -12.23 -1.24
CA GLU A 132 -9.52 -11.95 0.15
C GLU A 132 -8.56 -10.77 0.26
N THR A 133 -7.54 -10.71 -0.59
CA THR A 133 -6.60 -9.60 -0.62
C THR A 133 -7.30 -8.29 -0.89
N TYR A 134 -8.21 -8.28 -1.86
CA TYR A 134 -8.98 -7.08 -2.20
C TYR A 134 -9.84 -6.62 -1.02
N GLU A 135 -10.54 -7.53 -0.36
CA GLU A 135 -11.36 -7.19 0.82
C GLU A 135 -10.51 -6.60 1.94
N ASP A 136 -9.33 -7.18 2.19
CA ASP A 136 -8.40 -6.68 3.21
C ASP A 136 -7.85 -5.30 2.84
N VAL A 137 -7.52 -5.09 1.57
CA VAL A 137 -7.06 -3.79 1.08
C VAL A 137 -8.15 -2.73 1.23
N MET A 138 -9.39 -3.08 0.91
CA MET A 138 -10.54 -2.17 1.11
C MET A 138 -10.69 -1.78 2.58
N GLU A 139 -10.60 -2.75 3.47
CA GLU A 139 -10.68 -2.52 4.91
C GLU A 139 -9.54 -1.61 5.39
N GLY A 140 -8.32 -1.85 4.92
CA GLY A 140 -7.17 -1.01 5.21
C GLY A 140 -7.33 0.41 4.70
N CYS A 141 -7.80 0.57 3.47
CA CYS A 141 -8.04 1.89 2.87
C CYS A 141 -9.09 2.69 3.66
N ASP A 142 -10.20 2.06 4.00
CA ASP A 142 -11.26 2.72 4.76
C ASP A 142 -10.77 3.12 6.16
N GLY A 143 -10.03 2.25 6.82
CA GLY A 143 -9.43 2.54 8.12
C GLY A 143 -8.42 3.67 8.05
N PHE A 144 -7.58 3.69 7.02
CA PHE A 144 -6.58 4.74 6.83
C PHE A 144 -7.24 6.10 6.56
N LEU A 145 -8.27 6.14 5.73
CA LEU A 145 -9.02 7.38 5.48
C LEU A 145 -9.67 7.91 6.76
N LYS A 146 -10.24 7.02 7.57
CA LYS A 146 -10.80 7.38 8.87
C LYS A 146 -9.72 7.96 9.78
N TYR A 147 -8.56 7.30 9.86
CA TYR A 147 -7.42 7.77 10.63
C TYR A 147 -6.99 9.18 10.19
N LEU A 148 -6.82 9.41 8.89
CA LEU A 148 -6.43 10.71 8.36
C LEU A 148 -7.46 11.79 8.69
N THR A 149 -8.75 11.46 8.65
CA THR A 149 -9.82 12.38 9.04
C THR A 149 -9.73 12.72 10.52
N GLU A 150 -9.52 11.72 11.37
CA GLU A 150 -9.40 11.93 12.82
C GLU A 150 -8.16 12.75 13.20
N GLN A 151 -7.08 12.64 12.42
CA GLN A 151 -5.86 13.44 12.62
C GLN A 151 -5.98 14.86 12.04
N GLY A 152 -7.09 15.18 11.39
CA GLY A 152 -7.29 16.49 10.76
C GLY A 152 -6.46 16.70 9.51
N GLU A 153 -5.91 15.63 8.91
CA GLU A 153 -5.11 15.76 7.68
C GLU A 153 -5.97 15.86 6.43
N ILE A 154 -7.18 15.31 6.47
CA ILE A 154 -8.19 15.45 5.42
C ILE A 154 -9.53 15.80 6.03
N TYR A 155 -10.37 16.41 5.22
CA TYR A 155 -11.76 16.76 5.59
C TYR A 155 -12.70 16.11 4.56
N ARG A 156 -13.68 15.36 5.05
CA ARG A 156 -14.65 14.71 4.17
C ARG A 156 -16.04 14.64 4.80
#